data_1a17eaa3928b3756dc1964cdcd0b59eb
#
_entry.id   1a17eaa3928b3756dc1964cdcd0b59eb
#
_cell.length_a   1.000
_cell.length_b   1.000
_cell.length_c   1.000
_cell.angle_alpha   90.00
_cell.angle_beta   90.00
_cell.angle_gamma   90.00
#
_symmetry.space_group_name_H-M   'P 1'
#
loop_
_entity.id
_entity.type
_entity.pdbx_description
1 polymer ?
#
loop_
_entity_poly.entity_id
_entity_poly.type
_entity_poly.pdbx_seq_one_letter_code
_entity_poly.pdbx_strand_id
1 'polypeptide(L)'
;MRPGPSTEALAGPVAVGARIDVHLGGRVLAVDVPCEDVQIDWASDRVVPGKLTYTCPSGWVPESPGAALNNYGQRSHVTAILETREGRDEVDLGWWQHQSWDEQDNGTVKVEALDLMQLLEQDPMPWPSSPPRGATALSEAQRLAGTLPVVLDPGAPNPRVHPNTQWGHSRSEAIRDLCVARGLNWAVKADGCLHLWAQTDGSEPVARYSGRDLLVEAPRKSVERRPNRWVVVGSPQQEDQRKPVIKWTGTAVSASWPYEPAVYGWVTDRREFNAASSAAAVRKAAGTYMRHALEAASKRSVAIAADPRLEAGDVIAVHTDGGEIIVGKVVAYSLPVDKPGGHMRVDVEELAW
;
A
#
# COMPACT_ATOMS: atom_id res chain seq x y z
N MET A 1 10.76 7.92 -0.37
CA MET A 1 10.30 9.31 -0.62
C MET A 1 10.78 9.75 -2.01
N ARG A 2 9.88 10.31 -2.83
CA ARG A 2 10.17 10.81 -4.19
C ARG A 2 11.04 12.07 -4.15
N PRO A 3 11.82 12.36 -5.20
CA PRO A 3 12.50 13.64 -5.34
C PRO A 3 11.50 14.79 -5.50
N GLY A 4 11.86 15.98 -5.05
CA GLY A 4 11.02 17.18 -5.08
C GLY A 4 11.57 18.28 -4.17
N PRO A 5 10.78 19.36 -3.89
CA PRO A 5 11.22 20.48 -3.09
C PRO A 5 11.57 20.05 -1.65
N SER A 6 12.23 20.91 -0.89
CA SER A 6 12.49 20.65 0.53
C SER A 6 11.20 20.66 1.35
N THR A 7 11.20 20.06 2.55
CA THR A 7 10.03 20.12 3.45
C THR A 7 9.80 21.55 3.94
N GLU A 8 10.86 22.32 4.11
CA GLU A 8 10.82 23.74 4.47
C GLU A 8 10.18 24.60 3.37
N ALA A 9 10.40 24.25 2.09
CA ALA A 9 9.75 24.94 0.97
C ALA A 9 8.23 24.72 0.97
N LEU A 10 7.77 23.55 1.40
CA LEU A 10 6.33 23.23 1.53
C LEU A 10 5.66 23.98 2.69
N ALA A 11 6.41 24.49 3.66
CA ALA A 11 5.87 25.34 4.73
C ALA A 11 5.50 26.75 4.27
N GLY A 12 5.92 27.14 3.08
CA GLY A 12 5.63 28.45 2.50
C GLY A 12 4.41 28.45 1.58
N PRO A 13 4.17 29.56 0.88
CA PRO A 13 3.20 29.59 -0.21
C PRO A 13 3.60 28.61 -1.34
N VAL A 14 2.71 27.68 -1.65
CA VAL A 14 2.90 26.68 -2.71
C VAL A 14 1.74 26.77 -3.67
N ALA A 15 2.03 26.98 -4.97
CA ALA A 15 1.07 26.72 -6.01
C ALA A 15 1.20 25.24 -6.45
N VAL A 16 0.06 24.59 -6.59
CA VAL A 16 0.00 23.16 -6.92
C VAL A 16 -0.81 22.96 -8.21
N GLY A 17 -0.42 21.97 -8.98
CA GLY A 17 -1.12 21.52 -10.17
C GLY A 17 -0.85 20.05 -10.45
N ALA A 18 -1.64 19.48 -11.34
CA ALA A 18 -1.44 18.13 -11.83
C ALA A 18 -1.27 18.13 -13.34
N ARG A 19 -0.38 17.29 -13.87
CA ARG A 19 -0.32 16.94 -15.28
C ARG A 19 -0.68 15.47 -15.42
N ILE A 20 -1.61 15.18 -16.32
CA ILE A 20 -2.03 13.81 -16.63
C ILE A 20 -1.80 13.54 -18.10
N ASP A 21 -0.92 12.59 -18.39
CA ASP A 21 -0.67 12.09 -19.73
C ASP A 21 -1.31 10.70 -19.87
N VAL A 22 -2.04 10.46 -20.96
CA VAL A 22 -2.76 9.18 -21.14
C VAL A 22 -2.12 8.35 -22.24
N HIS A 23 -1.93 7.07 -21.92
CA HIS A 23 -1.25 6.09 -22.76
C HIS A 23 -2.11 4.83 -23.00
N LEU A 24 -1.89 4.18 -24.13
CA LEU A 24 -2.42 2.86 -24.45
C LEU A 24 -1.35 2.03 -25.16
N GLY A 25 -0.95 0.88 -24.56
CA GLY A 25 0.00 -0.04 -25.16
C GLY A 25 1.34 0.60 -25.54
N GLY A 26 1.85 1.55 -24.73
CA GLY A 26 3.08 2.29 -24.99
C GLY A 26 2.93 3.48 -25.96
N ARG A 27 1.74 3.72 -26.51
CA ARG A 27 1.41 4.88 -27.35
C ARG A 27 0.79 5.98 -26.49
N VAL A 28 1.28 7.21 -26.64
CA VAL A 28 0.64 8.40 -26.04
C VAL A 28 -0.65 8.68 -26.80
N LEU A 29 -1.77 8.77 -26.09
CA LEU A 29 -3.07 9.16 -26.64
C LEU A 29 -3.36 10.65 -26.42
N ALA A 30 -2.99 11.17 -25.26
CA ALA A 30 -3.15 12.58 -24.92
C ALA A 30 -2.04 13.00 -23.96
N VAL A 31 -1.65 14.26 -24.02
CA VAL A 31 -0.67 14.90 -23.13
C VAL A 31 -1.36 16.06 -22.45
N ASP A 32 -1.09 16.25 -21.17
CA ASP A 32 -1.62 17.34 -20.34
C ASP A 32 -3.15 17.45 -20.45
N VAL A 33 -3.83 16.33 -20.16
CA VAL A 33 -5.28 16.25 -20.17
C VAL A 33 -5.85 17.26 -19.18
N PRO A 34 -6.75 18.18 -19.59
CA PRO A 34 -7.34 19.13 -18.67
C PRO A 34 -8.15 18.39 -17.59
N CYS A 35 -7.75 18.58 -16.36
CA CYS A 35 -8.32 17.87 -15.21
C CYS A 35 -8.41 18.77 -13.98
N GLU A 36 -9.35 18.44 -13.11
CA GLU A 36 -9.54 19.03 -11.81
C GLU A 36 -9.94 17.97 -10.77
N ASP A 37 -9.88 18.32 -9.49
CA ASP A 37 -10.18 17.42 -8.38
C ASP A 37 -9.34 16.13 -8.42
N VAL A 38 -8.06 16.27 -8.74
CA VAL A 38 -7.12 15.13 -8.81
C VAL A 38 -6.79 14.64 -7.42
N GLN A 39 -7.24 13.43 -7.11
CA GLN A 39 -7.12 12.82 -5.79
C GLN A 39 -6.46 11.45 -5.89
N ILE A 40 -5.44 11.21 -5.06
CA ILE A 40 -4.82 9.90 -4.90
C ILE A 40 -5.05 9.39 -3.48
N ASP A 41 -5.68 8.23 -3.37
CA ASP A 41 -5.86 7.48 -2.14
C ASP A 41 -5.02 6.20 -2.21
N TRP A 42 -4.22 5.96 -1.20
CA TRP A 42 -3.41 4.74 -1.10
C TRP A 42 -3.52 4.13 0.31
N ALA A 43 -3.65 2.80 0.40
CA ALA A 43 -3.66 2.10 1.67
C ALA A 43 -3.10 0.68 1.54
N SER A 44 -2.17 0.31 2.42
CA SER A 44 -1.44 -0.97 2.40
C SER A 44 -2.31 -2.20 2.72
N ASP A 45 -3.48 -2.01 3.32
CA ASP A 45 -4.42 -3.08 3.68
C ASP A 45 -5.39 -3.43 2.55
N ARG A 46 -5.37 -2.71 1.44
CA ARG A 46 -6.18 -3.01 0.24
C ARG A 46 -5.46 -4.01 -0.66
N VAL A 47 -6.23 -4.80 -1.40
CA VAL A 47 -5.70 -5.74 -2.40
C VAL A 47 -5.04 -4.99 -3.54
N VAL A 48 -5.68 -3.93 -4.05
CA VAL A 48 -5.11 -2.93 -4.93
C VAL A 48 -4.96 -1.66 -4.10
N PRO A 49 -3.74 -1.30 -3.69
CA PRO A 49 -3.52 -0.26 -2.69
C PRO A 49 -3.92 1.14 -3.16
N GLY A 50 -3.63 1.47 -4.41
CA GLY A 50 -3.77 2.82 -4.94
C GLY A 50 -5.02 3.03 -5.77
N LYS A 51 -5.66 4.19 -5.57
CA LYS A 51 -6.79 4.68 -6.35
C LYS A 51 -6.55 6.14 -6.72
N LEU A 52 -6.72 6.46 -8.01
CA LEU A 52 -6.71 7.80 -8.56
C LEU A 52 -8.13 8.16 -9.00
N THR A 53 -8.56 9.39 -8.71
CA THR A 53 -9.77 9.98 -9.30
C THR A 53 -9.45 11.37 -9.81
N TYR A 54 -10.07 11.77 -10.91
CA TYR A 54 -10.01 13.12 -11.45
C TYR A 54 -11.20 13.40 -12.34
N THR A 55 -11.48 14.67 -12.61
CA THR A 55 -12.60 15.13 -13.42
C THR A 55 -12.08 15.87 -14.64
N CYS A 56 -12.65 15.57 -15.83
CA CYS A 56 -12.34 16.23 -17.09
C CYS A 56 -13.56 16.95 -17.66
N PRO A 57 -13.36 17.98 -18.52
CA PRO A 57 -14.46 18.64 -19.23
C PRO A 57 -15.24 17.69 -20.14
N SER A 58 -16.46 18.05 -20.48
CA SER A 58 -17.41 17.25 -21.30
C SER A 58 -16.88 16.83 -22.67
N GLY A 59 -16.00 17.63 -23.28
CA GLY A 59 -15.37 17.28 -24.56
C GLY A 59 -14.45 16.04 -24.52
N TRP A 60 -14.25 15.43 -23.34
CA TRP A 60 -13.45 14.25 -23.13
C TRP A 60 -14.24 12.97 -22.92
N VAL A 61 -15.57 13.01 -23.06
CA VAL A 61 -16.42 11.79 -23.01
C VAL A 61 -15.92 10.77 -24.05
N PRO A 62 -15.61 9.54 -23.67
CA PRO A 62 -15.09 8.54 -24.61
C PRO A 62 -16.16 8.06 -25.61
N GLU A 63 -15.98 8.35 -26.90
CA GLU A 63 -16.89 7.94 -27.97
C GLU A 63 -16.43 6.62 -28.67
N SER A 64 -15.23 6.15 -28.42
CA SER A 64 -14.67 4.95 -29.04
C SER A 64 -13.74 4.20 -28.08
N PRO A 65 -13.47 2.89 -28.31
CA PRO A 65 -12.54 2.13 -27.49
C PRO A 65 -11.14 2.72 -27.41
N GLY A 66 -10.70 3.44 -28.43
CA GLY A 66 -9.39 4.10 -28.48
C GLY A 66 -9.35 5.50 -27.88
N ALA A 67 -10.47 6.03 -27.39
CA ALA A 67 -10.52 7.35 -26.74
C ALA A 67 -9.65 7.37 -25.47
N ALA A 68 -9.08 8.54 -25.18
CA ALA A 68 -8.07 8.65 -24.11
C ALA A 68 -8.60 8.24 -22.73
N LEU A 69 -9.81 8.68 -22.35
CA LEU A 69 -10.36 8.39 -21.02
C LEU A 69 -11.07 7.02 -20.90
N ASN A 70 -11.05 6.20 -21.96
CA ASN A 70 -11.67 4.88 -21.89
C ASN A 70 -10.87 3.90 -21.02
N ASN A 71 -11.44 2.71 -20.75
CA ASN A 71 -10.90 1.71 -19.82
C ASN A 71 -10.51 0.37 -20.49
N TYR A 72 -10.18 0.41 -21.79
CA TYR A 72 -9.69 -0.77 -22.54
C TYR A 72 -8.16 -0.94 -22.48
N GLY A 73 -7.56 -0.64 -21.32
CA GLY A 73 -6.12 -0.72 -21.08
C GLY A 73 -5.42 0.63 -21.10
N GLN A 74 -6.16 1.72 -21.20
CA GLN A 74 -5.63 3.08 -21.05
C GLN A 74 -5.06 3.27 -19.65
N ARG A 75 -3.96 4.04 -19.58
CA ARG A 75 -3.27 4.36 -18.34
C ARG A 75 -2.98 5.84 -18.27
N SER A 76 -3.26 6.44 -17.12
CA SER A 76 -2.80 7.78 -16.77
C SER A 76 -1.41 7.72 -16.16
N HIS A 77 -0.50 8.56 -16.63
CA HIS A 77 0.74 8.91 -15.95
C HIS A 77 0.54 10.27 -15.29
N VAL A 78 0.69 10.32 -13.98
CA VAL A 78 0.34 11.49 -13.17
C VAL A 78 1.62 12.14 -12.63
N THR A 79 1.73 13.45 -12.80
CA THR A 79 2.82 14.27 -12.26
C THR A 79 2.21 15.41 -11.45
N ALA A 80 2.62 15.55 -10.19
CA ALA A 80 2.32 16.74 -9.40
C ALA A 80 3.31 17.86 -9.78
N ILE A 81 2.78 19.07 -9.98
CA ILE A 81 3.55 20.27 -10.24
C ILE A 81 3.49 21.15 -9.00
N LEU A 82 4.65 21.51 -8.48
CA LEU A 82 4.79 22.34 -7.28
C LEU A 82 5.61 23.58 -7.64
N GLU A 83 5.04 24.76 -7.41
CA GLU A 83 5.78 26.01 -7.50
C GLU A 83 5.96 26.59 -6.09
N THR A 84 7.18 26.56 -5.61
CA THR A 84 7.59 27.03 -4.31
C THR A 84 8.52 28.25 -4.43
N ARG A 85 8.99 28.76 -3.31
CA ARG A 85 10.04 29.80 -3.31
C ARG A 85 11.39 29.29 -3.84
N GLU A 86 11.63 28.00 -3.82
CA GLU A 86 12.85 27.35 -4.32
C GLU A 86 12.81 27.16 -5.84
N GLY A 87 11.62 27.23 -6.45
CA GLY A 87 11.42 27.05 -7.88
C GLY A 87 10.24 26.17 -8.20
N ARG A 88 10.22 25.65 -9.43
CA ARG A 88 9.24 24.68 -9.92
C ARG A 88 9.83 23.29 -9.87
N ASP A 89 9.12 22.38 -9.20
CA ASP A 89 9.43 20.97 -9.12
C ASP A 89 8.30 20.14 -9.74
N GLU A 90 8.67 19.02 -10.35
CA GLU A 90 7.75 18.02 -10.85
C GLU A 90 7.97 16.70 -10.08
N VAL A 91 6.92 16.20 -9.43
CA VAL A 91 6.96 14.96 -8.66
C VAL A 91 6.16 13.90 -9.40
N ASP A 92 6.83 12.83 -9.83
CA ASP A 92 6.21 11.70 -10.52
C ASP A 92 5.37 10.87 -9.53
N LEU A 93 4.05 10.79 -9.77
CA LEU A 93 3.10 10.04 -8.97
C LEU A 93 2.74 8.68 -9.59
N GLY A 94 3.33 8.37 -10.73
CA GLY A 94 3.29 7.04 -11.34
C GLY A 94 2.12 6.77 -12.28
N TRP A 95 1.90 5.48 -12.50
CA TRP A 95 1.03 4.94 -13.52
C TRP A 95 -0.23 4.36 -12.93
N TRP A 96 -1.39 4.71 -13.53
CA TRP A 96 -2.71 4.35 -13.06
C TRP A 96 -3.54 3.76 -14.19
N GLN A 97 -4.05 2.55 -14.05
CA GLN A 97 -4.88 1.92 -15.04
C GLN A 97 -6.33 2.36 -14.90
N HIS A 98 -6.93 2.88 -15.98
CA HIS A 98 -8.33 3.27 -15.98
C HIS A 98 -9.23 2.08 -15.67
N GLN A 99 -10.13 2.26 -14.71
CA GLN A 99 -11.11 1.27 -14.28
C GLN A 99 -12.51 1.60 -14.79
N SER A 100 -12.92 2.85 -14.63
CA SER A 100 -14.22 3.35 -15.09
C SER A 100 -14.15 4.85 -15.36
N TRP A 101 -15.14 5.30 -16.08
CA TRP A 101 -15.45 6.71 -16.22
C TRP A 101 -16.97 6.90 -16.16
N ASP A 102 -17.40 8.04 -15.61
CA ASP A 102 -18.81 8.40 -15.46
C ASP A 102 -19.03 9.81 -15.96
N GLU A 103 -19.97 10.01 -16.88
CA GLU A 103 -20.46 11.32 -17.26
C GLU A 103 -21.38 11.85 -16.15
N GLN A 104 -21.08 13.06 -15.67
CA GLN A 104 -21.82 13.71 -14.60
C GLN A 104 -22.95 14.57 -15.17
N ASP A 105 -23.96 14.91 -14.38
CA ASP A 105 -25.10 15.72 -14.78
C ASP A 105 -24.72 17.13 -15.34
N ASN A 106 -23.58 17.65 -14.91
CA ASN A 106 -23.00 18.91 -15.42
C ASN A 106 -22.21 18.73 -16.73
N GLY A 107 -22.19 17.52 -17.29
CA GLY A 107 -21.46 17.17 -18.51
C GLY A 107 -19.98 16.91 -18.33
N THR A 108 -19.41 17.01 -17.12
CA THR A 108 -18.01 16.63 -16.87
C THR A 108 -17.87 15.11 -16.83
N VAL A 109 -16.63 14.61 -17.00
CA VAL A 109 -16.32 13.18 -16.96
C VAL A 109 -15.44 12.91 -15.75
N LYS A 110 -15.96 12.12 -14.82
CA LYS A 110 -15.17 11.63 -13.70
C LYS A 110 -14.49 10.32 -14.08
N VAL A 111 -13.17 10.25 -13.93
CA VAL A 111 -12.37 9.06 -14.20
C VAL A 111 -11.93 8.45 -12.87
N GLU A 112 -12.04 7.12 -12.79
CA GLU A 112 -11.47 6.31 -11.73
C GLU A 112 -10.41 5.39 -12.31
N ALA A 113 -9.22 5.40 -11.71
CA ALA A 113 -8.12 4.53 -12.08
C ALA A 113 -7.49 3.90 -10.83
N LEU A 114 -6.89 2.74 -10.99
CA LEU A 114 -6.25 1.98 -9.94
C LEU A 114 -4.75 1.84 -10.24
N ASP A 115 -3.95 1.61 -9.21
CA ASP A 115 -2.54 1.32 -9.42
C ASP A 115 -2.33 0.00 -10.19
N LEU A 116 -1.10 -0.25 -10.66
CA LEU A 116 -0.86 -1.39 -11.54
C LEU A 116 -0.92 -2.77 -10.84
N MET A 117 -1.11 -2.83 -9.50
CA MET A 117 -1.49 -4.08 -8.84
C MET A 117 -2.82 -4.64 -9.38
N GLN A 118 -3.66 -3.78 -9.96
CA GLN A 118 -4.90 -4.20 -10.63
C GLN A 118 -4.66 -5.21 -11.77
N LEU A 119 -3.50 -5.17 -12.43
CA LEU A 119 -3.14 -6.14 -13.46
C LEU A 119 -3.07 -7.57 -12.90
N LEU A 120 -2.70 -7.73 -11.63
CA LEU A 120 -2.62 -9.02 -10.97
C LEU A 120 -4.01 -9.58 -10.62
N GLU A 121 -4.96 -8.68 -10.31
CA GLU A 121 -6.34 -9.05 -10.02
C GLU A 121 -7.13 -9.38 -11.29
N GLN A 122 -6.80 -8.72 -12.41
CA GLN A 122 -7.46 -8.96 -13.71
C GLN A 122 -7.02 -10.27 -14.38
N ASP A 123 -5.81 -10.77 -14.04
CA ASP A 123 -5.26 -12.01 -14.60
C ASP A 123 -4.92 -13.02 -13.48
N PRO A 124 -5.92 -13.59 -12.81
CA PRO A 124 -5.69 -14.63 -11.81
C PRO A 124 -5.01 -15.86 -12.41
N MET A 125 -4.27 -16.61 -11.60
CA MET A 125 -3.65 -17.86 -12.04
C MET A 125 -4.74 -18.89 -12.37
N PRO A 126 -4.75 -19.46 -13.59
CA PRO A 126 -5.75 -20.46 -13.97
C PRO A 126 -5.72 -21.73 -13.09
N TRP A 127 -4.53 -22.06 -12.57
CA TRP A 127 -4.29 -23.24 -11.75
C TRP A 127 -3.42 -22.87 -10.55
N PRO A 128 -3.62 -23.51 -9.39
CA PRO A 128 -2.67 -23.44 -8.29
C PRO A 128 -1.28 -23.88 -8.80
N SER A 129 -0.25 -23.15 -8.40
CA SER A 129 1.11 -23.38 -8.89
C SER A 129 2.14 -23.37 -7.77
N SER A 130 3.29 -24.00 -8.03
CA SER A 130 4.42 -24.04 -7.11
C SER A 130 5.66 -23.41 -7.74
N PRO A 131 6.58 -22.87 -6.92
CA PRO A 131 7.84 -22.32 -7.41
C PRO A 131 8.69 -23.39 -8.12
N PRO A 132 9.37 -23.06 -9.22
CA PRO A 132 10.38 -23.93 -9.81
C PRO A 132 11.51 -24.25 -8.81
N ARG A 133 12.21 -25.39 -8.99
CA ARG A 133 13.38 -25.71 -8.19
C ARG A 133 14.45 -24.62 -8.34
N GLY A 134 14.93 -24.12 -7.20
CA GLY A 134 15.95 -23.08 -7.16
C GLY A 134 15.43 -21.65 -7.33
N ALA A 135 14.11 -21.46 -7.45
CA ALA A 135 13.52 -20.13 -7.49
C ALA A 135 13.93 -19.28 -6.29
N THR A 136 14.23 -18.01 -6.54
CA THR A 136 14.48 -17.00 -5.52
C THR A 136 13.23 -16.14 -5.32
N ALA A 137 13.22 -15.31 -4.27
CA ALA A 137 12.10 -14.40 -4.03
C ALA A 137 11.82 -13.50 -5.25
N LEU A 138 12.87 -12.94 -5.87
CA LEU A 138 12.73 -12.12 -7.08
C LEU A 138 12.19 -12.92 -8.27
N SER A 139 12.79 -14.05 -8.61
CA SER A 139 12.37 -14.83 -9.77
C SER A 139 10.95 -15.38 -9.62
N GLU A 140 10.55 -15.69 -8.40
CA GLU A 140 9.19 -16.13 -8.11
C GLU A 140 8.19 -14.97 -8.15
N ALA A 141 8.54 -13.80 -7.60
CA ALA A 141 7.73 -12.61 -7.73
C ALA A 141 7.52 -12.21 -9.21
N GLN A 142 8.57 -12.26 -10.03
CA GLN A 142 8.48 -12.02 -11.49
C GLN A 142 7.52 -13.00 -12.17
N ARG A 143 7.59 -14.30 -11.82
CA ARG A 143 6.68 -15.31 -12.35
C ARG A 143 5.22 -15.06 -11.93
N LEU A 144 5.00 -14.69 -10.68
CA LEU A 144 3.67 -14.40 -10.14
C LEU A 144 3.10 -13.09 -10.69
N ALA A 145 3.93 -12.09 -10.86
CA ALA A 145 3.51 -10.76 -11.37
C ALA A 145 3.11 -10.76 -12.85
N GLY A 146 3.45 -11.82 -13.60
CA GLY A 146 3.05 -11.93 -15.00
C GLY A 146 3.65 -10.82 -15.87
N THR A 147 2.81 -9.89 -16.33
CA THR A 147 3.24 -8.78 -17.19
C THR A 147 3.72 -7.54 -16.43
N LEU A 148 3.48 -7.48 -15.11
CA LEU A 148 3.96 -6.36 -14.29
C LEU A 148 5.46 -6.54 -13.99
N PRO A 149 6.33 -5.59 -14.39
CA PRO A 149 7.76 -5.68 -14.09
C PRO A 149 8.02 -5.69 -12.58
N VAL A 150 9.01 -6.48 -12.14
CA VAL A 150 9.38 -6.59 -10.72
C VAL A 150 10.84 -6.21 -10.54
N VAL A 151 11.09 -5.34 -9.58
CA VAL A 151 12.42 -4.85 -9.19
C VAL A 151 12.68 -5.25 -7.73
N LEU A 152 13.86 -5.77 -7.47
CA LEU A 152 14.35 -5.97 -6.10
C LEU A 152 15.26 -4.80 -5.76
N ASP A 153 14.88 -4.00 -4.78
CA ASP A 153 15.63 -2.82 -4.37
C ASP A 153 17.02 -3.20 -3.80
N PRO A 154 18.03 -2.34 -3.93
CA PRO A 154 19.36 -2.59 -3.40
C PRO A 154 19.34 -2.91 -1.90
N GLY A 155 20.07 -3.96 -1.51
CA GLY A 155 20.14 -4.43 -0.11
C GLY A 155 18.97 -5.31 0.35
N ALA A 156 17.93 -5.47 -0.48
CA ALA A 156 16.84 -6.39 -0.13
C ALA A 156 17.27 -7.86 -0.22
N PRO A 157 16.84 -8.72 0.72
CA PRO A 157 17.17 -10.14 0.69
C PRO A 157 16.48 -10.85 -0.47
N ASN A 158 17.22 -11.75 -1.14
CA ASN A 158 16.71 -12.59 -2.22
C ASN A 158 16.84 -14.09 -1.89
N PRO A 159 16.18 -14.58 -0.84
CA PRO A 159 16.32 -15.98 -0.43
C PRO A 159 15.61 -16.93 -1.41
N ARG A 160 16.02 -18.20 -1.36
CA ARG A 160 15.35 -19.27 -2.12
C ARG A 160 13.94 -19.51 -1.59
N VAL A 161 13.02 -19.77 -2.51
CA VAL A 161 11.63 -20.18 -2.23
C VAL A 161 11.55 -21.70 -2.26
N HIS A 162 10.86 -22.29 -1.28
CA HIS A 162 10.74 -23.74 -1.21
C HIS A 162 9.82 -24.26 -2.32
N PRO A 163 10.21 -25.29 -3.09
CA PRO A 163 9.43 -25.78 -4.24
C PRO A 163 8.07 -26.40 -3.85
N ASN A 164 7.89 -26.80 -2.59
CA ASN A 164 6.61 -27.32 -2.09
C ASN A 164 5.64 -26.20 -1.62
N THR A 165 6.02 -24.94 -1.78
CA THR A 165 5.07 -23.83 -1.55
C THR A 165 3.99 -23.91 -2.62
N GLN A 166 2.74 -23.78 -2.23
CA GLN A 166 1.61 -23.73 -3.16
C GLN A 166 0.93 -22.38 -3.10
N TRP A 167 0.76 -21.78 -4.25
CA TRP A 167 0.01 -20.55 -4.44
C TRP A 167 -1.41 -20.88 -4.93
N GLY A 168 -2.39 -20.16 -4.41
CA GLY A 168 -3.79 -20.26 -4.88
C GLY A 168 -3.99 -19.60 -6.24
N HIS A 169 -5.19 -19.09 -6.48
CA HIS A 169 -5.53 -18.42 -7.74
C HIS A 169 -5.13 -16.95 -7.79
N SER A 170 -5.13 -16.25 -6.65
CA SER A 170 -4.81 -14.81 -6.60
C SER A 170 -3.30 -14.59 -6.69
N ARG A 171 -2.87 -13.81 -7.68
CA ARG A 171 -1.47 -13.40 -7.86
C ARG A 171 -1.03 -12.40 -6.78
N SER A 172 -1.88 -11.45 -6.44
CA SER A 172 -1.60 -10.45 -5.40
C SER A 172 -1.45 -11.09 -4.02
N GLU A 173 -2.33 -12.05 -3.68
CA GLU A 173 -2.19 -12.83 -2.45
C GLU A 173 -0.89 -13.64 -2.43
N ALA A 174 -0.54 -14.28 -3.54
CA ALA A 174 0.69 -15.05 -3.65
C ALA A 174 1.94 -14.16 -3.47
N ILE A 175 1.95 -12.95 -4.05
CA ILE A 175 3.02 -11.97 -3.88
C ILE A 175 3.08 -11.49 -2.43
N ARG A 176 1.93 -11.15 -1.83
CA ARG A 176 1.85 -10.77 -0.42
C ARG A 176 2.44 -11.86 0.47
N ASP A 177 2.00 -13.10 0.30
CA ASP A 177 2.43 -14.22 1.12
C ASP A 177 3.93 -14.54 0.93
N LEU A 178 4.42 -14.40 -0.31
CA LEU A 178 5.85 -14.49 -0.63
C LEU A 178 6.64 -13.42 0.12
N CYS A 179 6.22 -12.16 0.04
CA CYS A 179 6.91 -11.03 0.66
C CYS A 179 6.89 -11.11 2.19
N VAL A 180 5.71 -11.35 2.78
CA VAL A 180 5.56 -11.53 4.24
C VAL A 180 6.43 -12.67 4.76
N ALA A 181 6.44 -13.82 4.05
CA ALA A 181 7.26 -14.97 4.46
C ALA A 181 8.77 -14.70 4.38
N ARG A 182 9.20 -13.66 3.66
CA ARG A 182 10.61 -13.32 3.41
C ARG A 182 11.05 -12.03 4.08
N GLY A 183 10.16 -11.34 4.81
CA GLY A 183 10.45 -10.06 5.44
C GLY A 183 10.68 -8.94 4.42
N LEU A 184 9.92 -8.96 3.34
CA LEU A 184 9.93 -7.95 2.29
C LEU A 184 8.67 -7.10 2.37
N ASN A 185 8.82 -5.82 2.07
CA ASN A 185 7.73 -4.94 1.69
C ASN A 185 7.58 -4.94 0.17
N TRP A 186 6.43 -4.52 -0.32
CA TRP A 186 6.16 -4.44 -1.76
C TRP A 186 5.19 -3.30 -2.06
N ALA A 187 5.37 -2.63 -3.17
CA ALA A 187 4.42 -1.67 -3.75
C ALA A 187 4.78 -1.41 -5.22
N VAL A 188 3.82 -0.99 -6.00
CA VAL A 188 4.10 -0.36 -7.29
C VAL A 188 4.60 1.05 -7.04
N LYS A 189 5.76 1.39 -7.63
CA LYS A 189 6.33 2.74 -7.55
C LYS A 189 6.05 3.56 -8.81
N ALA A 190 6.51 4.80 -8.84
CA ALA A 190 6.23 5.74 -9.92
C ALA A 190 6.73 5.26 -11.30
N ASP A 191 7.80 4.48 -11.35
CA ASP A 191 8.30 3.87 -12.59
C ASP A 191 7.40 2.78 -13.19
N GLY A 192 6.27 2.48 -12.53
CA GLY A 192 5.32 1.45 -12.94
C GLY A 192 5.78 0.02 -12.68
N CYS A 193 6.83 -0.19 -11.90
CA CYS A 193 7.31 -1.50 -11.51
C CYS A 193 6.86 -1.88 -10.09
N LEU A 194 6.64 -3.16 -9.86
CA LEU A 194 6.47 -3.71 -8.51
C LEU A 194 7.84 -3.81 -7.85
N HIS A 195 8.09 -2.96 -6.86
CA HIS A 195 9.31 -2.98 -6.08
C HIS A 195 9.16 -3.89 -4.87
N LEU A 196 10.24 -4.61 -4.56
CA LEU A 196 10.41 -5.42 -3.36
C LEU A 196 11.61 -4.86 -2.57
N TRP A 197 11.41 -4.48 -1.30
CA TRP A 197 12.50 -3.96 -0.46
C TRP A 197 12.48 -4.60 0.92
N ALA A 198 13.63 -4.52 1.63
CA ALA A 198 13.75 -5.07 2.97
C ALA A 198 12.78 -4.40 3.94
N GLN A 199 12.15 -5.20 4.78
CA GLN A 199 11.44 -4.67 5.94
C GLN A 199 12.50 -4.20 6.94
N THR A 200 12.58 -2.87 7.15
CA THR A 200 13.49 -2.28 8.12
C THR A 200 12.72 -1.83 9.34
N ASP A 201 13.13 -2.33 10.50
CA ASP A 201 12.67 -1.81 11.77
C ASP A 201 13.52 -0.57 12.12
N GLY A 202 12.89 0.58 12.37
CA GLY A 202 13.55 1.76 12.90
C GLY A 202 14.37 2.60 11.91
N SER A 203 13.88 2.83 10.70
CA SER A 203 14.47 3.78 9.77
C SER A 203 14.38 5.21 10.30
N GLU A 204 15.41 6.02 10.04
CA GLU A 204 15.34 7.47 10.32
C GLU A 204 14.20 8.11 9.51
N PRO A 205 13.48 9.10 10.10
CA PRO A 205 12.43 9.80 9.37
C PRO A 205 12.97 10.52 8.13
N VAL A 206 12.36 10.25 6.98
CA VAL A 206 12.69 10.91 5.70
C VAL A 206 12.12 12.32 5.59
N ALA A 207 11.09 12.63 6.39
CA ALA A 207 10.51 13.96 6.49
C ALA A 207 10.06 14.25 7.93
N ARG A 208 10.06 15.52 8.30
CA ARG A 208 9.63 16.01 9.61
C ARG A 208 8.61 17.12 9.43
N TYR A 209 7.43 16.93 10.01
CA TYR A 209 6.34 17.90 9.96
C TYR A 209 6.12 18.52 11.31
N SER A 210 6.27 19.84 11.39
CA SER A 210 6.11 20.61 12.62
C SER A 210 5.58 22.02 12.31
N GLY A 211 4.91 22.63 13.31
CA GLY A 211 4.34 23.96 13.15
C GLY A 211 3.07 23.96 12.30
N ARG A 212 2.35 25.09 12.33
CA ARG A 212 1.01 25.22 11.74
C ARG A 212 1.00 25.17 10.20
N ASP A 213 2.13 25.46 9.57
CA ASP A 213 2.25 25.48 8.12
C ASP A 213 2.38 24.07 7.52
N LEU A 214 2.92 23.11 8.29
CA LEU A 214 3.14 21.74 7.85
C LEU A 214 2.24 20.74 8.55
N LEU A 215 1.89 20.95 9.82
CA LEU A 215 1.02 20.08 10.60
C LEU A 215 -0.32 20.77 10.86
N VAL A 216 -1.37 20.22 10.30
CA VAL A 216 -2.74 20.74 10.45
C VAL A 216 -3.42 20.12 11.65
N GLU A 217 -3.34 18.79 11.79
CA GLU A 217 -4.06 18.07 12.82
C GLU A 217 -3.36 16.73 13.15
N ALA A 218 -3.29 16.42 14.44
CA ALA A 218 -2.79 15.13 14.92
C ALA A 218 -3.68 14.63 16.10
N PRO A 219 -4.95 14.23 15.84
CA PRO A 219 -5.87 13.87 16.89
C PRO A 219 -5.43 12.59 17.61
N ARG A 220 -5.66 12.55 18.93
CA ARG A 220 -5.57 11.33 19.70
C ARG A 220 -6.89 10.59 19.62
N LYS A 221 -6.86 9.33 19.21
CA LYS A 221 -8.05 8.46 19.20
C LYS A 221 -7.85 7.29 20.14
N SER A 222 -8.88 7.00 20.93
CA SER A 222 -9.01 5.71 21.59
C SER A 222 -9.31 4.64 20.53
N VAL A 223 -8.65 3.51 20.60
CA VAL A 223 -8.82 2.41 19.65
C VAL A 223 -9.71 1.34 20.30
N GLU A 224 -10.42 0.59 19.46
CA GLU A 224 -11.23 -0.56 19.88
C GLU A 224 -10.42 -1.56 20.71
N ARG A 225 -11.13 -2.32 21.56
CA ARG A 225 -10.51 -3.33 22.42
C ARG A 225 -9.79 -4.37 21.59
N ARG A 226 -8.47 -4.47 21.78
CA ARG A 226 -7.56 -5.28 20.96
C ARG A 226 -7.41 -6.69 21.49
N PRO A 227 -7.18 -7.71 20.64
CA PRO A 227 -6.81 -9.03 21.10
C PRO A 227 -5.49 -8.99 21.90
N ASN A 228 -5.46 -9.78 22.96
CA ASN A 228 -4.22 -10.10 23.69
C ASN A 228 -3.91 -11.61 23.65
N ARG A 229 -4.76 -12.38 22.96
CA ARG A 229 -4.55 -13.81 22.70
C ARG A 229 -4.93 -14.14 21.26
N TRP A 230 -4.02 -14.75 20.53
CA TRP A 230 -4.22 -15.24 19.17
C TRP A 230 -4.20 -16.74 19.16
N VAL A 231 -5.27 -17.35 18.68
CA VAL A 231 -5.42 -18.80 18.57
C VAL A 231 -5.51 -19.15 17.09
N VAL A 232 -4.52 -19.86 16.59
CA VAL A 232 -4.50 -20.33 15.22
C VAL A 232 -4.73 -21.83 15.19
N VAL A 233 -5.71 -22.25 14.40
CA VAL A 233 -6.02 -23.66 14.18
C VAL A 233 -5.64 -24.02 12.75
N GLY A 234 -4.86 -25.05 12.57
CA GLY A 234 -4.45 -25.53 11.25
C GLY A 234 -4.59 -27.04 11.13
N SER A 235 -4.80 -27.51 9.92
CA SER A 235 -4.81 -28.92 9.58
C SER A 235 -3.92 -29.16 8.34
N PRO A 236 -3.26 -30.33 8.23
CA PRO A 236 -2.60 -30.69 6.99
C PRO A 236 -3.62 -30.81 5.87
N GLN A 237 -3.23 -30.51 4.64
CA GLN A 237 -4.02 -30.88 3.47
C GLN A 237 -4.13 -32.41 3.43
N GLN A 238 -5.33 -32.91 3.50
CA GLN A 238 -5.61 -34.34 3.61
C GLN A 238 -5.99 -34.87 2.24
N GLU A 239 -5.15 -35.73 1.66
CA GLU A 239 -5.45 -36.42 0.40
C GLU A 239 -6.52 -37.52 0.56
N ASP A 240 -6.66 -38.06 1.79
CA ASP A 240 -7.61 -39.16 2.07
C ASP A 240 -8.65 -38.71 3.11
N GLN A 241 -9.87 -38.47 2.67
CA GLN A 241 -11.00 -38.06 3.49
C GLN A 241 -11.44 -39.10 4.55
N ARG A 242 -10.92 -40.33 4.48
CA ARG A 242 -11.26 -41.41 5.44
C ARG A 242 -10.40 -41.40 6.70
N LYS A 243 -9.32 -40.62 6.73
CA LYS A 243 -8.44 -40.51 7.89
C LYS A 243 -8.94 -39.41 8.83
N PRO A 244 -8.79 -39.59 10.17
CA PRO A 244 -9.16 -38.55 11.11
C PRO A 244 -8.38 -37.26 10.85
N VAL A 245 -9.07 -36.13 10.85
CA VAL A 245 -8.47 -34.79 10.62
C VAL A 245 -7.58 -34.47 11.82
N ILE A 246 -6.28 -34.37 11.58
CA ILE A 246 -5.33 -33.88 12.57
C ILE A 246 -5.45 -32.35 12.65
N LYS A 247 -5.87 -31.81 13.78
CA LYS A 247 -5.89 -30.36 14.03
C LYS A 247 -4.75 -29.99 14.93
N TRP A 248 -3.95 -29.01 14.48
CA TRP A 248 -2.92 -28.38 15.30
C TRP A 248 -3.44 -27.03 15.81
N THR A 249 -3.08 -26.68 17.04
CA THR A 249 -3.41 -25.38 17.61
C THR A 249 -2.12 -24.68 18.01
N GLY A 250 -1.97 -23.44 17.60
CA GLY A 250 -0.93 -22.53 18.04
C GLY A 250 -1.54 -21.37 18.80
N THR A 251 -0.94 -20.96 19.90
CA THR A 251 -1.39 -19.82 20.69
C THR A 251 -0.24 -18.86 20.91
N ALA A 252 -0.48 -17.56 20.73
CA ALA A 252 0.40 -16.48 21.14
C ALA A 252 -0.38 -15.53 22.06
N VAL A 253 0.32 -14.97 23.05
CA VAL A 253 -0.27 -14.10 24.07
C VAL A 253 0.61 -12.88 24.26
N SER A 254 0.01 -11.70 24.24
CA SER A 254 0.62 -10.46 24.72
C SER A 254 0.21 -10.28 26.18
N ALA A 255 1.18 -10.47 27.09
CA ALA A 255 0.94 -10.39 28.54
C ALA A 255 1.55 -9.13 29.17
N SER A 256 2.16 -8.25 28.38
CA SER A 256 2.75 -6.99 28.86
C SER A 256 1.70 -5.89 28.97
N TRP A 257 1.95 -4.95 29.86
CA TRP A 257 1.15 -3.73 29.98
C TRP A 257 0.96 -3.05 28.62
N PRO A 258 -0.25 -2.56 28.26
CA PRO A 258 -1.52 -2.57 29.04
C PRO A 258 -2.39 -3.82 28.81
N TYR A 259 -1.90 -4.87 28.15
CA TYR A 259 -2.67 -6.04 27.71
C TYR A 259 -2.66 -7.21 28.69
N GLU A 260 -2.19 -7.00 29.91
CA GLU A 260 -2.16 -8.04 30.96
C GLU A 260 -3.55 -8.66 31.19
N PRO A 261 -3.70 -9.98 31.04
CA PRO A 261 -5.01 -10.64 31.16
C PRO A 261 -5.72 -10.42 32.50
N ALA A 262 -4.95 -10.22 33.57
CA ALA A 262 -5.47 -9.97 34.89
C ALA A 262 -6.23 -8.63 35.02
N VAL A 263 -5.82 -7.62 34.25
CA VAL A 263 -6.40 -6.26 34.24
C VAL A 263 -7.29 -6.06 33.03
N TYR A 264 -6.80 -6.43 31.86
CA TYR A 264 -7.45 -6.21 30.56
C TYR A 264 -8.56 -7.24 30.27
N GLY A 265 -8.46 -8.44 30.87
CA GLY A 265 -9.26 -9.62 30.54
C GLY A 265 -8.75 -10.29 29.24
N TRP A 266 -9.38 -11.41 28.87
CA TRP A 266 -9.05 -12.11 27.64
C TRP A 266 -9.85 -11.58 26.46
N VAL A 267 -9.16 -11.12 25.43
CA VAL A 267 -9.72 -10.79 24.11
C VAL A 267 -9.00 -11.68 23.09
N THR A 268 -9.74 -12.64 22.52
CA THR A 268 -9.16 -13.67 21.65
C THR A 268 -9.49 -13.42 20.19
N ASP A 269 -8.46 -13.36 19.34
CA ASP A 269 -8.56 -13.48 17.89
C ASP A 269 -8.32 -14.95 17.50
N ARG A 270 -9.27 -15.55 16.77
CA ARG A 270 -9.17 -16.94 16.32
C ARG A 270 -9.14 -16.98 14.81
N ARG A 271 -8.10 -17.62 14.26
CA ARG A 271 -7.90 -17.76 12.82
C ARG A 271 -7.69 -19.21 12.42
N GLU A 272 -8.03 -19.51 11.17
CA GLU A 272 -7.74 -20.80 10.53
C GLU A 272 -6.53 -20.64 9.58
N PHE A 273 -5.68 -21.64 9.59
CA PHE A 273 -4.48 -21.72 8.75
C PHE A 273 -4.54 -23.00 7.93
N ASN A 274 -5.17 -22.91 6.75
CA ASN A 274 -5.52 -24.05 5.91
C ASN A 274 -4.33 -24.76 5.25
N ALA A 275 -3.15 -24.14 5.23
CA ALA A 275 -1.93 -24.68 4.62
C ALA A 275 -0.87 -25.05 5.69
N ALA A 276 -1.29 -25.50 6.85
CA ALA A 276 -0.39 -25.86 7.92
C ALA A 276 0.41 -27.13 7.59
N SER A 277 1.73 -27.04 7.56
CA SER A 277 2.63 -28.18 7.33
C SER A 277 3.03 -28.91 8.63
N SER A 278 2.84 -28.28 9.77
CA SER A 278 3.19 -28.84 11.10
C SER A 278 2.61 -28.00 12.26
N ALA A 279 2.58 -28.59 13.45
CA ALA A 279 2.24 -27.86 14.68
C ALA A 279 3.20 -26.68 14.97
N ALA A 280 4.46 -26.79 14.55
CA ALA A 280 5.43 -25.70 14.67
C ALA A 280 5.10 -24.53 13.74
N ALA A 281 4.63 -24.79 12.51
CA ALA A 281 4.18 -23.78 11.57
C ALA A 281 2.97 -23.01 12.11
N VAL A 282 2.00 -23.72 12.71
CA VAL A 282 0.82 -23.10 13.32
C VAL A 282 1.18 -22.20 14.51
N ARG A 283 2.12 -22.63 15.36
CA ARG A 283 2.63 -21.79 16.47
C ARG A 283 3.35 -20.55 15.95
N LYS A 284 4.19 -20.69 14.91
CA LYS A 284 4.87 -19.57 14.26
C LYS A 284 3.86 -18.58 13.68
N ALA A 285 2.81 -19.09 13.02
CA ALA A 285 1.74 -18.26 12.47
C ALA A 285 1.02 -17.46 13.58
N ALA A 286 0.72 -18.07 14.72
CA ALA A 286 0.10 -17.36 15.84
C ALA A 286 0.98 -16.20 16.35
N GLY A 287 2.31 -16.42 16.47
CA GLY A 287 3.26 -15.36 16.82
C GLY A 287 3.35 -14.26 15.78
N THR A 288 3.25 -14.60 14.50
CA THR A 288 3.25 -13.62 13.41
C THR A 288 1.97 -12.78 13.42
N TYR A 289 0.80 -13.40 13.57
CA TYR A 289 -0.48 -12.66 13.70
C TYR A 289 -0.50 -11.74 14.93
N MET A 290 0.04 -12.19 16.06
CA MET A 290 0.19 -11.36 17.25
C MET A 290 1.03 -10.12 16.94
N ARG A 291 2.20 -10.29 16.33
CA ARG A 291 3.11 -9.20 16.01
C ARG A 291 2.44 -8.19 15.09
N HIS A 292 1.88 -8.64 13.95
CA HIS A 292 1.15 -7.76 13.03
C HIS A 292 -0.03 -7.04 13.67
N ALA A 293 -0.77 -7.71 14.57
CA ALA A 293 -1.87 -7.07 15.26
C ALA A 293 -1.39 -6.02 16.27
N LEU A 294 -0.26 -6.25 16.94
CA LEU A 294 0.35 -5.26 17.84
C LEU A 294 0.95 -4.08 17.06
N GLU A 295 1.56 -4.34 15.91
CA GLU A 295 2.05 -3.33 14.98
C GLU A 295 0.89 -2.49 14.40
N ALA A 296 -0.16 -3.13 13.89
CA ALA A 296 -1.37 -2.44 13.41
C ALA A 296 -2.12 -1.67 14.52
N ALA A 297 -1.79 -1.98 15.75
CA ALA A 297 -2.38 -1.40 16.95
C ALA A 297 -1.97 0.06 17.18
N SER A 298 -0.93 0.54 16.56
CA SER A 298 -0.38 1.88 16.71
C SER A 298 -0.70 2.82 15.54
N LYS A 299 -1.71 2.48 14.70
CA LYS A 299 -2.12 3.36 13.60
C LYS A 299 -2.66 4.70 14.13
N ARG A 300 -2.07 5.79 13.65
CA ARG A 300 -2.50 7.13 13.95
C ARG A 300 -2.69 7.94 12.67
N SER A 301 -3.79 8.66 12.59
CA SER A 301 -4.11 9.54 11.47
C SER A 301 -3.66 10.96 11.79
N VAL A 302 -2.91 11.55 10.87
CA VAL A 302 -2.47 12.95 10.94
C VAL A 302 -2.87 13.67 9.66
N ALA A 303 -3.13 14.97 9.75
CA ALA A 303 -3.33 15.82 8.59
C ALA A 303 -2.14 16.77 8.48
N ILE A 304 -1.46 16.73 7.34
CA ILE A 304 -0.29 17.54 7.02
C ILE A 304 -0.53 18.37 5.76
N ALA A 305 0.33 19.32 5.49
CA ALA A 305 0.37 19.98 4.18
C ALA A 305 0.53 18.92 3.08
N ALA A 306 -0.09 19.13 1.92
CA ALA A 306 -0.01 18.19 0.82
C ALA A 306 1.46 18.00 0.38
N ASP A 307 1.96 16.79 0.56
CA ASP A 307 3.33 16.42 0.19
C ASP A 307 3.32 15.23 -0.78
N PRO A 308 3.37 15.49 -2.09
CA PRO A 308 3.34 14.43 -3.10
C PRO A 308 4.60 13.56 -3.14
N ARG A 309 5.66 13.93 -2.40
CA ARG A 309 6.89 13.14 -2.33
C ARG A 309 6.75 11.89 -1.47
N LEU A 310 5.77 11.86 -0.54
CA LEU A 310 5.55 10.70 0.34
C LEU A 310 5.16 9.45 -0.43
N GLU A 311 5.77 8.35 -0.03
CA GLU A 311 5.50 7.02 -0.56
C GLU A 311 5.09 6.04 0.52
N ALA A 312 4.54 4.93 0.08
CA ALA A 312 4.26 3.79 0.92
C ALA A 312 5.50 3.31 1.68
N GLY A 313 5.38 3.17 2.97
CA GLY A 313 6.47 2.68 3.82
C GLY A 313 7.52 3.71 4.21
N ASP A 314 7.40 4.97 3.78
CA ASP A 314 8.24 6.05 4.30
C ASP A 314 8.04 6.20 5.80
N VAL A 315 9.10 6.50 6.52
CA VAL A 315 9.03 6.86 7.94
C VAL A 315 9.01 8.37 8.06
N ILE A 316 8.02 8.91 8.78
CA ILE A 316 7.90 10.34 9.03
C ILE A 316 7.91 10.65 10.52
N ALA A 317 8.34 11.85 10.88
CA ALA A 317 8.22 12.38 12.22
C ALA A 317 7.25 13.58 12.23
N VAL A 318 6.29 13.55 13.14
CA VAL A 318 5.31 14.61 13.33
C VAL A 318 5.49 15.20 14.73
N HIS A 319 5.79 16.48 14.82
CA HIS A 319 5.97 17.20 16.06
C HIS A 319 4.71 18.02 16.34
N THR A 320 3.95 17.62 17.35
CA THR A 320 2.72 18.33 17.74
C THR A 320 3.02 19.57 18.59
N ASP A 321 2.11 20.54 18.58
CA ASP A 321 2.21 21.74 19.44
C ASP A 321 2.25 21.38 20.93
N GLY A 322 1.74 20.22 21.32
CA GLY A 322 1.80 19.69 22.69
C GLY A 322 3.14 19.06 23.07
N GLY A 323 4.16 19.13 22.21
CA GLY A 323 5.50 18.58 22.45
C GLY A 323 5.58 17.05 22.25
N GLU A 324 4.53 16.41 21.79
CA GLU A 324 4.55 14.99 21.43
C GLU A 324 5.24 14.81 20.07
N ILE A 325 6.09 13.80 19.97
CA ILE A 325 6.75 13.40 18.73
C ILE A 325 6.17 12.04 18.33
N ILE A 326 5.53 12.02 17.17
CA ILE A 326 4.98 10.79 16.56
C ILE A 326 5.96 10.40 15.45
N VAL A 327 6.57 9.24 15.58
CA VAL A 327 7.39 8.67 14.51
C VAL A 327 6.70 7.42 14.03
N GLY A 328 6.45 7.34 12.73
CA GLY A 328 5.71 6.21 12.20
C GLY A 328 5.92 6.00 10.71
N LYS A 329 5.62 4.77 10.30
CA LYS A 329 5.65 4.33 8.91
C LYS A 329 4.33 4.66 8.23
N VAL A 330 4.38 5.29 7.06
CA VAL A 330 3.20 5.59 6.24
C VAL A 330 2.56 4.29 5.74
N VAL A 331 1.31 4.05 6.16
CA VAL A 331 0.52 2.87 5.78
C VAL A 331 -0.72 3.20 4.97
N ALA A 332 -1.18 4.45 4.99
CA ALA A 332 -2.19 4.95 4.08
C ALA A 332 -2.06 6.47 3.94
N TYR A 333 -2.52 6.99 2.81
CA TYR A 333 -2.64 8.43 2.61
C TYR A 333 -3.75 8.79 1.63
N SER A 334 -4.21 10.06 1.73
CA SER A 334 -5.17 10.68 0.84
C SER A 334 -4.59 12.02 0.42
N LEU A 335 -4.14 12.12 -0.83
CA LEU A 335 -3.40 13.25 -1.39
C LEU A 335 -4.25 14.02 -2.40
N PRO A 336 -4.70 15.26 -2.10
CA PRO A 336 -5.22 16.17 -3.10
C PRO A 336 -4.05 16.75 -3.91
N VAL A 337 -3.98 16.45 -5.21
CA VAL A 337 -2.79 16.78 -6.02
C VAL A 337 -2.83 18.22 -6.54
N ASP A 338 -4.00 18.69 -6.97
CA ASP A 338 -4.18 19.97 -7.66
C ASP A 338 -4.91 21.03 -6.82
N LYS A 339 -5.11 20.77 -5.50
CA LYS A 339 -5.89 21.64 -4.64
C LYS A 339 -5.01 22.57 -3.81
N PRO A 340 -4.97 23.88 -4.14
CA PRO A 340 -4.20 24.85 -3.34
C PRO A 340 -4.65 24.86 -1.88
N GLY A 341 -3.70 24.81 -0.94
CA GLY A 341 -4.00 24.74 0.49
C GLY A 341 -4.69 23.43 0.92
N GLY A 342 -4.71 22.42 0.07
CA GLY A 342 -5.22 21.09 0.39
C GLY A 342 -4.39 20.42 1.48
N HIS A 343 -5.05 19.62 2.30
CA HIS A 343 -4.40 18.87 3.37
C HIS A 343 -4.33 17.40 2.99
N MET A 344 -3.16 16.82 3.14
CA MET A 344 -2.94 15.39 2.98
C MET A 344 -3.24 14.68 4.31
N ARG A 345 -4.14 13.71 4.30
CA ARG A 345 -4.32 12.82 5.43
C ARG A 345 -3.35 11.67 5.29
N VAL A 346 -2.62 11.38 6.35
CA VAL A 346 -1.65 10.28 6.40
C VAL A 346 -1.94 9.41 7.61
N ASP A 347 -2.10 8.12 7.40
CA ASP A 347 -2.14 7.15 8.47
C ASP A 347 -0.74 6.56 8.64
N VAL A 348 -0.21 6.69 9.85
CA VAL A 348 1.09 6.15 10.22
C VAL A 348 0.93 5.01 11.20
N GLU A 349 1.76 4.01 11.06
CA GLU A 349 1.99 2.97 12.06
C GLU A 349 3.13 3.43 12.96
N GLU A 350 2.79 3.78 14.22
CA GLU A 350 3.78 4.32 15.15
C GLU A 350 4.89 3.30 15.43
N LEU A 351 6.13 3.73 15.31
CA LEU A 351 7.30 2.95 15.70
C LEU A 351 7.60 3.21 17.17
N ALA A 352 7.86 2.14 17.92
CA ALA A 352 8.35 2.27 19.29
C ALA A 352 9.76 2.84 19.26
N TRP A 353 9.95 3.99 19.91
CA TRP A 353 11.24 4.63 20.11
C TRP A 353 11.67 4.49 21.56
#